data_8ced247593718a12431f6db671e1ab20
#
_entry.id   8ced247593718a12431f6db671e1ab20
#
_cell.length_a   1.000
_cell.length_b   1.000
_cell.length_c   1.000
_cell.angle_alpha   90.00
_cell.angle_beta   90.00
_cell.angle_gamma   90.00
#
_symmetry.space_group_name_H-M   'P 1'
#
loop_
_entity.id
_entity.type
_entity.pdbx_description
1 polymer ?
#
loop_
_entity_poly.entity_id
_entity_poly.type
_entity_poly.pdbx_seq_one_letter_code
_entity_poly.pdbx_strand_id
1 'polypeptide(L)'
;MMRRVDLYIGYLLCHFLSFIHKASGIKKRKIARPEPLDIKKVLVIKFLGFGSAIMTIPLMRELKKNYPQSEVHFLTFWDNVQICESIKLIDRTFYLDKKSLGRFILTLVKTLRQIRKQNYDTAFNL
;
A
#
# COMPACT_ATOMS: atom_id res chain seq x y z
N MET A 1 17.74 21.34 -8.48
CA MET A 1 16.32 21.68 -8.73
C MET A 1 15.33 20.54 -8.43
N MET A 2 15.72 19.28 -8.55
CA MET A 2 14.84 18.11 -8.28
C MET A 2 14.43 17.91 -6.81
N ARG A 3 15.26 18.26 -5.84
CA ARG A 3 14.97 18.05 -4.38
C ARG A 3 13.80 18.87 -3.81
N ARG A 4 13.46 20.01 -4.39
CA ARG A 4 12.36 20.85 -3.88
C ARG A 4 10.99 20.37 -4.39
N VAL A 5 10.95 19.77 -5.58
CA VAL A 5 9.72 19.23 -6.16
C VAL A 5 9.26 17.99 -5.41
N ASP A 6 10.22 17.14 -4.98
CA ASP A 6 9.91 15.93 -4.19
C ASP A 6 9.33 16.26 -2.80
N LEU A 7 9.81 17.33 -2.17
CA LEU A 7 9.29 17.81 -0.88
C LEU A 7 7.86 18.33 -0.99
N TYR A 8 7.54 19.09 -2.05
CA TYR A 8 6.18 19.60 -2.27
C TYR A 8 5.20 18.47 -2.61
N ILE A 9 5.61 17.53 -3.45
CA ILE A 9 4.78 16.36 -3.81
C ILE A 9 4.55 15.49 -2.58
N GLY A 10 5.58 15.24 -1.77
CA GLY A 10 5.46 14.47 -0.53
C GLY A 10 4.53 15.13 0.48
N TYR A 11 4.65 16.45 0.66
CA TYR A 11 3.81 17.22 1.56
C TYR A 11 2.33 17.22 1.12
N LEU A 12 2.10 17.43 -0.18
CA LEU A 12 0.75 17.39 -0.77
C LEU A 12 0.12 15.99 -0.64
N LEU A 13 0.93 14.95 -0.86
CA LEU A 13 0.50 13.56 -0.73
C LEU A 13 0.12 13.21 0.71
N CYS A 14 0.92 13.65 1.69
CA CYS A 14 0.64 13.44 3.11
C CYS A 14 -0.64 14.17 3.56
N HIS A 15 -0.82 15.42 3.13
CA HIS A 15 -2.04 16.17 3.43
C HIS A 15 -3.27 15.55 2.77
N PHE A 16 -3.15 15.09 1.52
CA PHE A 16 -4.24 14.46 0.80
C PHE A 16 -4.61 13.10 1.40
N LEU A 17 -3.63 12.30 1.81
CA LEU A 17 -3.86 11.05 2.52
C LEU A 17 -4.48 11.28 3.90
N SER A 18 -4.05 12.31 4.62
CA SER A 18 -4.64 12.70 5.90
C SER A 18 -6.10 13.16 5.74
N PHE A 19 -6.39 13.89 4.67
CA PHE A 19 -7.75 14.33 4.37
C PHE A 19 -8.66 13.15 4.00
N ILE A 20 -8.17 12.19 3.20
CA ILE A 20 -8.89 10.95 2.87
C ILE A 20 -9.10 10.09 4.12
N HIS A 21 -8.11 10.02 5.00
CA HIS A 21 -8.22 9.30 6.27
C HIS A 21 -9.30 9.91 7.18
N LYS A 22 -9.41 11.25 7.19
CA LYS A 22 -10.41 11.97 7.96
C LYS A 22 -11.82 11.86 7.36
N ALA A 23 -11.94 11.88 6.03
CA ALA A 23 -13.22 11.76 5.32
C ALA A 23 -13.75 10.30 5.25
N SER A 24 -12.87 9.32 5.45
CA SER A 24 -13.17 7.90 5.29
C SER A 24 -13.88 7.28 6.51
N GLY A 25 -14.10 8.05 7.60
CA GLY A 25 -14.86 7.55 8.76
C GLY A 25 -14.32 6.25 9.36
N ILE A 26 -13.02 6.00 9.20
CA ILE A 26 -12.38 4.83 9.80
C ILE A 26 -12.48 5.02 11.31
N LYS A 27 -13.51 4.44 11.91
CA LYS A 27 -13.60 4.26 13.37
C LYS A 27 -12.24 3.74 13.81
N LYS A 28 -11.54 4.51 14.66
CA LYS A 28 -10.39 3.99 15.41
C LYS A 28 -10.87 2.71 16.09
N ARG A 29 -10.65 1.59 15.46
CA ARG A 29 -10.76 0.31 16.14
C ARG A 29 -9.72 0.40 17.25
N LYS A 30 -10.20 0.48 18.50
CA LYS A 30 -9.34 0.28 19.67
C LYS A 30 -8.47 -0.93 19.33
N ILE A 31 -7.15 -0.76 19.48
CA ILE A 31 -6.20 -1.86 19.45
C ILE A 31 -6.52 -2.71 20.69
N ALA A 32 -7.61 -3.48 20.62
CA ALA A 32 -7.74 -4.66 21.42
C ALA A 32 -6.66 -5.60 20.88
N ARG A 33 -5.83 -6.18 21.75
CA ARG A 33 -4.94 -7.28 21.37
C ARG A 33 -5.83 -8.28 20.63
N PRO A 34 -5.58 -8.55 19.36
CA PRO A 34 -6.44 -9.47 18.67
C PRO A 34 -6.20 -10.85 19.25
N GLU A 35 -7.24 -11.51 19.70
CA GLU A 35 -7.40 -12.95 19.53
C GLU A 35 -6.89 -13.33 18.14
N PRO A 36 -6.41 -14.55 17.86
CA PRO A 36 -5.85 -14.90 16.57
C PRO A 36 -6.83 -14.49 15.48
N LEU A 37 -6.63 -13.29 14.95
CA LEU A 37 -7.47 -12.73 13.90
C LEU A 37 -7.23 -13.59 12.67
N ASP A 38 -8.31 -14.12 12.12
CA ASP A 38 -8.32 -14.73 10.81
C ASP A 38 -8.10 -13.62 9.76
N ILE A 39 -6.81 -13.23 9.61
CA ILE A 39 -6.40 -12.19 8.66
C ILE A 39 -6.47 -12.80 7.26
N LYS A 40 -7.43 -12.32 6.48
CA LYS A 40 -7.66 -12.79 5.11
C LYS A 40 -7.02 -11.91 4.06
N LYS A 41 -6.99 -10.59 4.28
CA LYS A 41 -6.45 -9.64 3.30
C LYS A 41 -5.57 -8.59 3.94
N VAL A 42 -4.34 -8.51 3.46
CA VAL A 42 -3.33 -7.57 3.92
C VAL A 42 -2.90 -6.65 2.78
N LEU A 43 -2.88 -5.35 3.03
CA LEU A 43 -2.34 -4.36 2.11
C LEU A 43 -0.98 -3.87 2.60
N VAL A 44 0.05 -4.05 1.80
CA VAL A 44 1.39 -3.49 2.04
C VAL A 44 1.59 -2.29 1.14
N ILE A 45 1.91 -1.15 1.71
CA ILE A 45 2.11 0.12 1.00
C ILE A 45 3.58 0.49 1.05
N LYS A 46 4.23 0.57 -0.11
CA LYS A 46 5.62 0.99 -0.22
C LYS A 46 5.89 1.69 -1.55
N PHE A 47 6.21 2.97 -1.49
CA PHE A 47 6.39 3.79 -2.70
C PHE A 47 7.83 3.96 -3.13
N LEU A 48 8.80 3.92 -2.21
CA LEU A 48 10.18 4.31 -2.47
C LEU A 48 11.11 3.12 -2.68
N GLY A 49 11.76 3.13 -3.85
CA GLY A 49 13.00 2.39 -4.14
C GLY A 49 12.89 0.86 -4.28
N PHE A 50 13.65 0.34 -5.19
CA PHE A 50 13.82 -1.10 -5.45
C PHE A 50 14.23 -1.88 -4.19
N GLY A 51 15.28 -1.40 -3.51
CA GLY A 51 15.80 -2.06 -2.31
C GLY A 51 14.78 -2.13 -1.18
N SER A 52 13.96 -1.10 -1.05
CA SER A 52 12.95 -1.07 0.01
C SER A 52 11.80 -2.05 -0.23
N ALA A 53 11.45 -2.35 -1.49
CA ALA A 53 10.48 -3.40 -1.82
C ALA A 53 11.01 -4.79 -1.41
N ILE A 54 12.30 -5.06 -1.65
CA ILE A 54 12.96 -6.31 -1.23
C ILE A 54 12.97 -6.44 0.30
N MET A 55 13.18 -5.36 1.02
CA MET A 55 13.19 -5.37 2.50
C MET A 55 11.81 -5.70 3.11
N THR A 56 10.74 -5.69 2.34
CA THR A 56 9.42 -6.12 2.82
C THR A 56 9.22 -7.64 2.76
N ILE A 57 10.11 -8.38 2.09
CA ILE A 57 10.02 -9.84 1.94
C ILE A 57 9.97 -10.57 3.28
N PRO A 58 10.81 -10.27 4.28
CA PRO A 58 10.73 -10.92 5.60
C PRO A 58 9.36 -10.77 6.25
N LEU A 59 8.77 -9.56 6.18
CA LEU A 59 7.42 -9.30 6.70
C LEU A 59 6.38 -10.17 5.99
N MET A 60 6.44 -10.23 4.65
CA MET A 60 5.50 -11.05 3.87
C MET A 60 5.65 -12.54 4.16
N ARG A 61 6.87 -13.02 4.38
CA ARG A 61 7.12 -14.41 4.79
C ARG A 61 6.48 -14.71 6.14
N GLU A 62 6.67 -13.84 7.14
CA GLU A 62 6.06 -14.03 8.46
C GLU A 62 4.52 -13.93 8.39
N LEU A 63 3.98 -13.05 7.56
CA LEU A 63 2.53 -13.00 7.31
C LEU A 63 2.01 -14.31 6.73
N LYS A 64 2.62 -14.83 5.66
CA LYS A 64 2.21 -16.10 5.03
C LYS A 64 2.44 -17.30 5.92
N LYS A 65 3.44 -17.28 6.81
CA LYS A 65 3.70 -18.33 7.78
C LYS A 65 2.62 -18.39 8.86
N ASN A 66 2.25 -17.24 9.41
CA ASN A 66 1.24 -17.15 10.48
C ASN A 66 -0.20 -17.20 9.94
N TYR A 67 -0.41 -16.73 8.71
CA TYR A 67 -1.70 -16.68 8.04
C TYR A 67 -1.59 -17.24 6.61
N PRO A 68 -1.49 -18.57 6.44
CA PRO A 68 -1.24 -19.20 5.13
C PRO A 68 -2.31 -18.90 4.08
N GLN A 69 -3.54 -18.66 4.51
CA GLN A 69 -4.67 -18.34 3.64
C GLN A 69 -4.84 -16.84 3.34
N SER A 70 -3.96 -15.99 3.89
CA SER A 70 -4.06 -14.55 3.67
C SER A 70 -3.61 -14.15 2.26
N GLU A 71 -4.35 -13.25 1.64
CA GLU A 71 -3.95 -12.58 0.40
C GLU A 71 -3.11 -11.35 0.74
N VAL A 72 -1.89 -11.27 0.21
CA VAL A 72 -1.00 -10.12 0.37
C VAL A 72 -1.04 -9.29 -0.89
N HIS A 73 -1.62 -8.10 -0.79
CA HIS A 73 -1.65 -7.13 -1.86
C HIS A 73 -0.62 -6.03 -1.64
N PHE A 74 0.00 -5.54 -2.70
CA PHE A 74 1.07 -4.56 -2.64
C PHE A 74 0.70 -3.30 -3.41
N LEU A 75 0.89 -2.12 -2.81
CA LEU A 75 0.68 -0.82 -3.45
C LEU A 75 2.00 -0.09 -3.60
N THR A 76 2.36 0.25 -4.83
CA THR A 76 3.64 0.89 -5.16
C THR A 76 3.54 1.83 -6.35
N PHE A 77 4.66 2.46 -6.75
CA PHE A 77 4.74 3.15 -8.03
C PHE A 77 5.00 2.19 -9.20
N TRP A 78 4.59 2.61 -10.40
CA TRP A 78 4.78 1.85 -11.63
C TRP A 78 6.20 1.32 -11.81
N ASP A 79 7.21 2.11 -11.45
CA ASP A 79 8.62 1.75 -11.62
C ASP A 79 9.03 0.48 -10.84
N ASN A 80 8.30 0.12 -9.80
CA ASN A 80 8.59 -1.03 -8.95
C ASN A 80 7.74 -2.28 -9.31
N VAL A 81 6.83 -2.18 -10.28
CA VAL A 81 5.90 -3.28 -10.61
C VAL A 81 6.64 -4.56 -10.99
N GLN A 82 7.66 -4.47 -11.83
CA GLN A 82 8.43 -5.62 -12.30
C GLN A 82 9.05 -6.44 -11.15
N ILE A 83 9.59 -5.74 -10.14
CA ILE A 83 10.17 -6.45 -8.99
C ILE A 83 9.07 -7.05 -8.11
N CYS A 84 7.96 -6.35 -7.94
CA CYS A 84 6.84 -6.87 -7.16
C CYS A 84 6.24 -8.12 -7.80
N GLU A 85 6.14 -8.15 -9.13
CA GLU A 85 5.67 -9.34 -9.89
C GLU A 85 6.62 -10.54 -9.78
N SER A 86 7.92 -10.29 -9.54
CA SER A 86 8.91 -11.33 -9.32
C SER A 86 8.82 -11.94 -7.91
N ILE A 87 8.16 -11.27 -6.97
CA ILE A 87 8.02 -11.73 -5.59
C ILE A 87 6.78 -12.62 -5.47
N LYS A 88 6.96 -13.94 -5.44
CA LYS A 88 5.87 -14.92 -5.36
C LYS A 88 4.98 -14.83 -4.11
N LEU A 89 5.37 -14.02 -3.12
CA LEU A 89 4.59 -13.80 -1.89
C LEU A 89 3.51 -12.74 -2.04
N ILE A 90 3.52 -11.99 -3.15
CA ILE A 90 2.54 -10.95 -3.47
C ILE A 90 1.47 -11.58 -4.35
N ASP A 91 0.24 -11.60 -3.88
CA ASP A 91 -0.89 -12.14 -4.64
C ASP A 91 -1.42 -11.13 -5.67
N ARG A 92 -1.31 -9.83 -5.35
CA ARG A 92 -1.74 -8.76 -6.25
C ARG A 92 -0.97 -7.46 -6.04
N THR A 93 -0.58 -6.81 -7.14
CA THR A 93 0.09 -5.50 -7.12
C THR A 93 -0.84 -4.41 -7.64
N PHE A 94 -0.94 -3.32 -6.89
CA PHE A 94 -1.54 -2.06 -7.32
C PHE A 94 -0.43 -1.04 -7.56
N TYR A 95 -0.60 -0.17 -8.55
CA TYR A 95 0.42 0.82 -8.86
C TYR A 95 -0.17 2.19 -9.16
N LEU A 96 0.65 3.21 -8.88
CA LEU A 96 0.39 4.60 -9.22
C LEU A 96 1.38 5.05 -10.29
N ASP A 97 0.87 5.68 -11.34
CA ASP A 97 1.71 6.24 -12.42
C ASP A 97 2.05 7.69 -12.10
N LYS A 98 3.34 7.97 -11.87
CA LYS A 98 3.86 9.32 -11.56
C LYS A 98 4.34 10.10 -12.77
N LYS A 99 4.21 9.56 -14.00
CA LYS A 99 4.73 10.20 -15.23
C LYS A 99 4.04 11.54 -15.55
N SER A 100 2.78 11.69 -15.18
CA SER A 100 2.01 12.90 -15.39
C SER A 100 1.03 13.09 -14.25
N LEU A 101 0.78 14.35 -13.86
CA LEU A 101 -0.18 14.68 -12.80
C LEU A 101 -1.57 14.12 -13.08
N GLY A 102 -2.04 14.24 -14.34
CA GLY A 102 -3.34 13.68 -14.74
C GLY A 102 -3.40 12.15 -14.63
N ARG A 103 -2.35 11.45 -15.08
CA ARG A 103 -2.24 9.99 -14.94
C ARG A 103 -2.15 9.56 -13.49
N PHE A 104 -1.41 10.31 -12.67
CA PHE A 104 -1.31 10.05 -11.25
C PHE A 104 -2.67 10.12 -10.57
N ILE A 105 -3.44 11.18 -10.79
CA ILE A 105 -4.79 11.35 -10.22
C ILE A 105 -5.73 10.23 -10.69
N LEU A 106 -5.69 9.92 -11.98
CA LEU A 106 -6.55 8.89 -12.57
C LEU A 106 -6.23 7.50 -11.99
N THR A 107 -4.95 7.14 -11.93
CA THR A 107 -4.52 5.86 -11.35
C THR A 107 -4.80 5.81 -9.86
N LEU A 108 -4.62 6.92 -9.12
CA LEU A 108 -4.93 7.03 -7.70
C LEU A 108 -6.42 6.76 -7.43
N VAL A 109 -7.31 7.45 -8.14
CA VAL A 109 -8.76 7.26 -7.96
C VAL A 109 -9.19 5.84 -8.29
N LYS A 110 -8.68 5.27 -9.39
CA LYS A 110 -8.94 3.90 -9.80
C LYS A 110 -8.48 2.91 -8.73
N THR A 111 -7.25 3.06 -8.27
CA THR A 111 -6.64 2.19 -7.26
C THR A 111 -7.36 2.28 -5.91
N LEU A 112 -7.71 3.50 -5.46
CA LEU A 112 -8.47 3.69 -4.23
C LEU A 112 -9.86 3.02 -4.28
N ARG A 113 -10.55 3.11 -5.42
CA ARG A 113 -11.82 2.40 -5.60
C ARG A 113 -11.66 0.88 -5.52
N GLN A 114 -10.59 0.36 -6.12
CA GLN A 114 -10.29 -1.07 -6.07
C GLN A 114 -9.93 -1.52 -4.65
N ILE A 115 -9.09 -0.77 -3.94
CA ILE A 115 -8.70 -1.04 -2.56
C ILE A 115 -9.93 -1.04 -1.63
N ARG A 116 -10.82 -0.04 -1.76
CA ARG A 116 -12.04 0.03 -0.96
C ARG A 116 -12.96 -1.19 -1.12
N LYS A 117 -13.03 -1.75 -2.31
CA LYS A 117 -13.86 -2.94 -2.59
C LYS A 117 -13.31 -4.23 -1.95
N GLN A 118 -12.03 -4.26 -1.59
CA GLN A 118 -11.37 -5.48 -1.11
C GLN A 118 -11.57 -5.76 0.38
N ASN A 119 -12.02 -4.77 1.18
CA ASN A 119 -12.22 -4.91 2.63
C ASN A 119 -10.99 -5.50 3.33
N TYR A 120 -9.88 -4.75 3.34
CA TYR A 120 -8.66 -5.20 4.02
C TYR A 120 -8.82 -5.25 5.53
N ASP A 121 -8.31 -6.32 6.14
CA ASP A 121 -8.27 -6.50 7.58
C ASP A 121 -7.15 -5.66 8.20
N THR A 122 -6.02 -5.55 7.48
CA THR A 122 -4.82 -4.83 7.94
C THR A 122 -4.10 -4.17 6.77
N ALA A 123 -3.51 -2.99 7.03
CA ALA A 123 -2.63 -2.31 6.10
C ALA A 123 -1.32 -1.91 6.78
N PHE A 124 -0.18 -2.22 6.15
CA PHE A 124 1.16 -1.81 6.57
C PHE A 124 1.68 -0.74 5.62
N ASN A 125 2.05 0.40 6.18
CA ASN A 125 2.78 1.45 5.47
C ASN A 125 4.23 1.42 5.95
N LEU A 126 5.16 1.07 5.05
CA LEU A 126 6.57 0.80 5.34
C LEU A 126 7.50 1.81 4.69
#